data_e9462cff0ed82a3cc9ee0294540583c2
#
_entry.id   e9462cff0ed82a3cc9ee0294540583c2
#
_cell.length_a   1.000
_cell.length_b   1.000
_cell.length_c   1.000
_cell.angle_alpha   90.00
_cell.angle_beta   90.00
_cell.angle_gamma   90.00
#
_symmetry.space_group_name_H-M   'P 1'
#
loop_
_entity.id
_entity.type
_entity.pdbx_description
1 polymer ?
#
loop_
_entity_poly.entity_id
_entity_poly.type
_entity_poly.pdbx_seq_one_letter_code
_entity_poly.pdbx_strand_id
1 'polypeptide(L)'
;MVIHENGLSYGVINEHDVKVMGFYPRHEEKARIVIPPHVEGYRVAVIAKKAFYECTKLRQVVLPAYLHTIEEEAFGLCDKLEDIVLPESVRQIGKGALEGTLALQKVVLPSTLTMLPEALFYDSAVSEVTLPEGIGEIPAACFYDCRNLRRIVLPAGVAHVAHDAFHYCVNLAEVVAPEAIDHIDMFDGEKEWQLKPLKR
;
A
#
# COMPACT_ATOMS: atom_id res chain seq x y z
N MET A 1 21.41 16.91 5.78
CA MET A 1 20.69 18.20 5.81
C MET A 1 19.22 17.91 5.93
N VAL A 2 18.47 18.70 6.69
CA VAL A 2 17.01 18.60 6.82
C VAL A 2 16.41 19.94 6.39
N ILE A 3 15.36 19.87 5.58
CA ILE A 3 14.61 21.03 5.07
C ILE A 3 13.20 20.98 5.67
N HIS A 4 12.66 22.12 6.05
CA HIS A 4 11.29 22.25 6.55
C HIS A 4 10.53 23.22 5.67
N GLU A 5 9.54 22.69 4.94
CA GLU A 5 8.74 23.48 4.00
C GLU A 5 7.30 22.96 3.94
N ASN A 6 6.33 23.87 3.82
CA ASN A 6 4.90 23.56 3.66
C ASN A 6 4.29 22.65 4.74
N GLY A 7 4.88 22.68 5.96
CA GLY A 7 4.46 21.86 7.09
C GLY A 7 4.96 20.40 7.02
N LEU A 8 5.97 20.14 6.18
CA LEU A 8 6.65 18.86 6.06
C LEU A 8 8.14 19.00 6.34
N SER A 9 8.73 17.88 6.76
CA SER A 9 10.18 17.74 6.96
C SER A 9 10.75 16.84 5.86
N TYR A 10 11.89 17.22 5.31
CA TYR A 10 12.58 16.50 4.23
C TYR A 10 14.02 16.24 4.60
N GLY A 11 14.48 15.02 4.38
CA GLY A 11 15.87 14.63 4.52
C GLY A 11 16.56 14.53 3.16
N VAL A 12 17.69 15.19 2.98
CA VAL A 12 18.49 15.09 1.76
C VAL A 12 19.10 13.69 1.65
N ILE A 13 18.89 13.03 0.51
CA ILE A 13 19.44 11.70 0.20
C ILE A 13 20.75 11.84 -0.58
N ASN A 14 20.75 12.67 -1.62
CA ASN A 14 21.88 12.91 -2.50
C ASN A 14 21.81 14.32 -3.11
N GLU A 15 22.60 14.62 -4.13
CA GLU A 15 22.65 15.92 -4.80
C GLU A 15 21.38 16.29 -5.56
N HIS A 16 20.45 15.35 -5.75
CA HIS A 16 19.26 15.54 -6.59
C HIS A 16 17.96 15.25 -5.86
N ASP A 17 17.99 14.43 -4.80
CA ASP A 17 16.80 13.84 -4.22
C ASP A 17 16.69 14.04 -2.71
N VAL A 18 15.46 14.21 -2.26
CA VAL A 18 15.08 14.23 -0.85
C VAL A 18 14.01 13.17 -0.57
N LYS A 19 13.91 12.78 0.72
CA LYS A 19 12.81 11.98 1.24
C LYS A 19 11.94 12.79 2.18
N VAL A 20 10.62 12.59 2.11
CA VAL A 20 9.66 13.13 3.09
C VAL A 20 9.78 12.35 4.38
N MET A 21 9.97 13.05 5.50
CA MET A 21 10.13 12.46 6.83
C MET A 21 8.87 12.60 7.71
N GLY A 22 7.83 13.29 7.22
CA GLY A 22 6.58 13.50 7.91
C GLY A 22 6.21 14.96 8.15
N PHE A 23 5.20 15.18 9.00
CA PHE A 23 4.77 16.52 9.38
C PHE A 23 5.82 17.27 10.22
N TYR A 24 5.86 18.60 10.06
CA TYR A 24 6.68 19.48 10.88
C TYR A 24 5.92 20.79 11.20
N PRO A 25 5.71 21.09 12.48
CA PRO A 25 5.93 20.19 13.64
C PRO A 25 5.01 18.94 13.58
N ARG A 26 5.44 17.83 14.17
CA ARG A 26 4.72 16.55 14.09
C ARG A 26 3.27 16.59 14.58
N HIS A 27 2.97 17.47 15.55
CA HIS A 27 1.62 17.61 16.10
C HIS A 27 0.65 18.42 15.22
N GLU A 28 1.13 19.01 14.13
CA GLU A 28 0.31 19.78 13.17
C GLU A 28 -0.17 18.91 12.01
N GLU A 29 -0.67 17.71 12.30
CA GLU A 29 -1.27 16.84 11.28
C GLU A 29 -2.41 17.54 10.54
N LYS A 30 -2.40 17.40 9.23
CA LYS A 30 -3.43 17.93 8.33
C LYS A 30 -4.31 16.81 7.79
N ALA A 31 -5.60 17.10 7.59
CA ALA A 31 -6.51 16.14 6.96
C ALA A 31 -6.17 15.89 5.48
N ARG A 32 -5.56 16.85 4.81
CA ARG A 32 -5.12 16.74 3.42
C ARG A 32 -3.71 17.30 3.28
N ILE A 33 -2.85 16.56 2.59
CA ILE A 33 -1.51 17.01 2.22
C ILE A 33 -1.31 16.89 0.71
N VAL A 34 -0.56 17.84 0.17
CA VAL A 34 -0.02 17.78 -1.19
C VAL A 34 1.50 17.81 -1.05
N ILE A 35 2.14 16.73 -1.42
CA ILE A 35 3.60 16.63 -1.40
C ILE A 35 4.11 17.20 -2.72
N PRO A 36 4.91 18.29 -2.71
CA PRO A 36 5.38 18.90 -3.94
C PRO A 36 6.38 18.00 -4.68
N PRO A 37 6.50 18.14 -6.01
CA PRO A 37 7.48 17.35 -6.77
C PRO A 37 8.93 17.76 -6.50
N HIS A 38 9.14 18.99 -6.05
CA HIS A 38 10.46 19.53 -5.69
C HIS A 38 10.39 20.38 -4.42
N VAL A 39 11.50 20.41 -3.67
CA VAL A 39 11.72 21.28 -2.52
C VAL A 39 13.17 21.79 -2.58
N GLU A 40 13.38 23.11 -2.53
CA GLU A 40 14.70 23.76 -2.64
C GLU A 40 15.57 23.21 -3.80
N GLY A 41 14.94 22.88 -4.95
CA GLY A 41 15.63 22.34 -6.13
C GLY A 41 15.83 20.82 -6.14
N TYR A 42 15.62 20.12 -5.02
CA TYR A 42 15.67 18.66 -4.95
C TYR A 42 14.35 18.02 -5.40
N ARG A 43 14.40 16.87 -6.07
CA ARG A 43 13.22 16.07 -6.37
C ARG A 43 12.75 15.33 -5.11
N VAL A 44 11.45 15.30 -4.87
CA VAL A 44 10.87 14.48 -3.80
C VAL A 44 10.67 13.06 -4.34
N ALA A 45 11.58 12.16 -3.97
CA ALA A 45 11.73 10.85 -4.57
C ALA A 45 11.29 9.70 -3.66
N VAL A 46 11.24 9.91 -2.33
CA VAL A 46 10.99 8.86 -1.33
C VAL A 46 10.05 9.37 -0.25
N ILE A 47 9.08 8.54 0.17
CA ILE A 47 8.40 8.69 1.47
C ILE A 47 9.15 7.81 2.47
N ALA A 48 9.69 8.41 3.50
CA ALA A 48 10.54 7.72 4.47
C ALA A 48 9.74 6.73 5.33
N LYS A 49 10.46 5.76 5.91
CA LYS A 49 9.92 4.84 6.91
C LYS A 49 9.17 5.61 8.00
N LYS A 50 7.91 5.21 8.23
CA LYS A 50 7.03 5.81 9.25
C LYS A 50 6.81 7.32 9.11
N ALA A 51 6.97 7.88 7.91
CA ALA A 51 6.83 9.33 7.70
C ALA A 51 5.46 9.86 8.16
N PHE A 52 4.39 9.10 7.90
CA PHE A 52 3.02 9.43 8.29
C PHE A 52 2.38 8.35 9.16
N TYR A 53 3.19 7.53 9.83
CA TYR A 53 2.71 6.49 10.74
C TYR A 53 1.83 7.07 11.86
N GLU A 54 0.67 6.46 12.10
CA GLU A 54 -0.32 6.93 13.09
C GLU A 54 -0.86 8.36 12.86
N CYS A 55 -0.84 8.84 11.60
CA CYS A 55 -1.42 10.13 11.28
C CYS A 55 -2.96 10.04 11.22
N THR A 56 -3.60 10.07 12.40
CA THR A 56 -5.04 9.80 12.58
C THR A 56 -5.96 10.90 12.07
N LYS A 57 -5.43 12.04 11.64
CA LYS A 57 -6.21 13.13 10.99
C LYS A 57 -6.12 13.09 9.47
N LEU A 58 -5.15 12.36 8.91
CA LEU A 58 -4.87 12.34 7.47
C LEU A 58 -5.97 11.58 6.71
N ARG A 59 -6.63 12.26 5.78
CA ARG A 59 -7.70 11.69 4.93
C ARG A 59 -7.28 11.56 3.46
N GLN A 60 -6.46 12.48 2.99
CA GLN A 60 -6.05 12.50 1.59
C GLN A 60 -4.58 12.88 1.43
N VAL A 61 -3.89 12.14 0.56
CA VAL A 61 -2.50 12.40 0.19
C VAL A 61 -2.40 12.53 -1.33
N VAL A 62 -1.81 13.64 -1.79
CA VAL A 62 -1.40 13.79 -3.19
C VAL A 62 0.10 13.57 -3.27
N LEU A 63 0.50 12.50 -3.93
CA LEU A 63 1.90 12.08 -4.09
C LEU A 63 2.53 12.72 -5.33
N PRO A 64 3.84 13.04 -5.31
CA PRO A 64 4.52 13.68 -6.42
C PRO A 64 4.87 12.68 -7.55
N ALA A 65 4.92 13.18 -8.79
CA ALA A 65 5.14 12.36 -9.99
C ALA A 65 6.53 11.70 -10.07
N TYR A 66 7.52 12.18 -9.30
CA TYR A 66 8.88 11.61 -9.26
C TYR A 66 9.10 10.61 -8.13
N LEU A 67 8.05 10.33 -7.35
CA LEU A 67 8.12 9.37 -6.24
C LEU A 67 8.40 7.97 -6.77
N HIS A 68 9.49 7.35 -6.33
CA HIS A 68 9.83 5.98 -6.73
C HIS A 68 9.83 4.97 -5.58
N THR A 69 9.87 5.44 -4.31
CA THR A 69 9.88 4.55 -3.14
C THR A 69 8.95 5.07 -2.05
N ILE A 70 8.14 4.17 -1.51
CA ILE A 70 7.39 4.35 -0.27
C ILE A 70 7.99 3.34 0.71
N GLU A 71 8.66 3.82 1.77
CA GLU A 71 9.35 2.94 2.72
C GLU A 71 8.36 2.28 3.70
N GLU A 72 8.89 1.39 4.54
CA GLU A 72 8.17 0.59 5.53
C GLU A 72 7.24 1.44 6.42
N GLU A 73 5.99 0.98 6.58
CA GLU A 73 4.95 1.61 7.42
C GLU A 73 4.74 3.11 7.15
N ALA A 74 5.04 3.58 5.93
CA ALA A 74 5.03 5.01 5.62
C ALA A 74 3.68 5.69 5.89
N PHE A 75 2.57 4.99 5.68
CA PHE A 75 1.19 5.39 5.98
C PHE A 75 0.50 4.40 6.92
N GLY A 76 1.25 3.60 7.66
CA GLY A 76 0.71 2.63 8.61
C GLY A 76 -0.14 3.31 9.68
N LEU A 77 -1.26 2.69 10.05
CA LEU A 77 -2.23 3.17 11.04
C LEU A 77 -2.82 4.57 10.77
N CYS A 78 -2.83 4.99 9.50
CA CYS A 78 -3.59 6.16 9.05
C CYS A 78 -5.07 5.78 8.95
N ASP A 79 -5.75 5.59 10.08
CA ASP A 79 -7.11 5.04 10.21
C ASP A 79 -8.19 5.81 9.42
N LYS A 80 -7.94 7.10 9.13
CA LYS A 80 -8.85 7.98 8.37
C LYS A 80 -8.42 8.24 6.92
N LEU A 81 -7.36 7.61 6.44
CA LEU A 81 -6.93 7.77 5.05
C LEU A 81 -7.98 7.16 4.11
N GLU A 82 -8.66 8.02 3.35
CA GLU A 82 -9.75 7.67 2.44
C GLU A 82 -9.26 7.51 1.01
N ASP A 83 -8.25 8.31 0.62
CA ASP A 83 -7.79 8.39 -0.77
C ASP A 83 -6.28 8.58 -0.86
N ILE A 84 -5.65 7.73 -1.66
CA ILE A 84 -4.25 7.80 -2.04
C ILE A 84 -4.08 7.29 -3.48
N VAL A 85 -3.53 8.13 -4.36
CA VAL A 85 -3.20 7.73 -5.73
C VAL A 85 -1.70 7.49 -5.81
N LEU A 86 -1.32 6.23 -6.07
CA LEU A 86 0.08 5.85 -6.23
C LEU A 86 0.52 6.14 -7.68
N PRO A 87 1.52 7.02 -7.90
CA PRO A 87 1.96 7.34 -9.25
C PRO A 87 2.71 6.17 -9.91
N GLU A 88 2.62 6.08 -11.24
CA GLU A 88 3.29 5.03 -12.04
C GLU A 88 4.83 5.06 -11.95
N SER A 89 5.40 6.10 -11.35
CA SER A 89 6.84 6.16 -11.04
C SER A 89 7.25 5.28 -9.86
N VAL A 90 6.30 4.88 -8.99
CA VAL A 90 6.60 4.04 -7.81
C VAL A 90 7.00 2.64 -8.24
N ARG A 91 8.15 2.20 -7.79
CA ARG A 91 8.75 0.88 -8.08
C ARG A 91 8.97 0.03 -6.84
N GLN A 92 8.94 0.65 -5.67
CA GLN A 92 9.16 -0.04 -4.39
C GLN A 92 8.18 0.47 -3.35
N ILE A 93 7.54 -0.47 -2.67
CA ILE A 93 6.70 -0.23 -1.51
C ILE A 93 7.20 -1.11 -0.38
N GLY A 94 7.38 -0.55 0.80
CA GLY A 94 7.89 -1.25 1.97
C GLY A 94 6.79 -2.01 2.73
N LYS A 95 7.23 -2.91 3.60
CA LYS A 95 6.36 -3.70 4.47
C LYS A 95 5.39 -2.81 5.24
N GLY A 96 4.12 -3.23 5.32
CA GLY A 96 3.08 -2.53 6.10
C GLY A 96 2.81 -1.09 5.65
N ALA A 97 3.20 -0.69 4.44
CA ALA A 97 3.11 0.71 4.03
C ALA A 97 1.71 1.32 4.08
N LEU A 98 0.66 0.49 4.00
CA LEU A 98 -0.76 0.85 4.07
C LEU A 98 -1.51 -0.01 5.11
N GLU A 99 -0.80 -0.58 6.08
CA GLU A 99 -1.44 -1.34 7.16
C GLU A 99 -2.35 -0.46 8.03
N GLY A 100 -3.44 -1.02 8.56
CA GLY A 100 -4.33 -0.32 9.47
C GLY A 100 -5.03 0.91 8.87
N THR A 101 -5.16 0.99 7.54
CA THR A 101 -5.87 2.08 6.86
C THR A 101 -7.39 1.78 6.83
N LEU A 102 -8.09 2.08 7.93
CA LEU A 102 -9.48 1.64 8.16
C LEU A 102 -10.54 2.40 7.35
N ALA A 103 -10.17 3.43 6.60
CA ALA A 103 -11.07 4.16 5.70
C ALA A 103 -10.74 3.99 4.22
N LEU A 104 -9.57 3.44 3.87
CA LEU A 104 -9.10 3.26 2.50
C LEU A 104 -9.77 2.05 1.85
N GLN A 105 -10.67 2.29 0.88
CA GLN A 105 -11.45 1.22 0.26
C GLN A 105 -10.89 0.74 -1.07
N LYS A 106 -10.31 1.64 -1.86
CA LYS A 106 -9.84 1.33 -3.22
C LYS A 106 -8.39 1.71 -3.41
N VAL A 107 -7.62 0.80 -3.96
CA VAL A 107 -6.23 1.06 -4.31
C VAL A 107 -5.92 0.46 -5.67
N VAL A 108 -5.32 1.26 -6.54
CA VAL A 108 -4.71 0.80 -7.79
C VAL A 108 -3.21 0.83 -7.59
N LEU A 109 -2.58 -0.34 -7.64
CA LEU A 109 -1.13 -0.45 -7.54
C LEU A 109 -0.49 -0.13 -8.90
N PRO A 110 0.63 0.62 -8.93
CA PRO A 110 1.30 0.98 -10.17
C PRO A 110 1.72 -0.24 -11.00
N SER A 111 1.56 -0.15 -12.31
CA SER A 111 1.92 -1.23 -13.24
C SER A 111 3.42 -1.56 -13.25
N THR A 112 4.25 -0.67 -12.72
CA THR A 112 5.70 -0.81 -12.58
C THR A 112 6.14 -1.70 -11.42
N LEU A 113 5.23 -2.08 -10.50
CA LEU A 113 5.56 -2.98 -9.40
C LEU A 113 5.70 -4.42 -9.90
N THR A 114 6.77 -5.08 -9.48
CA THR A 114 7.07 -6.48 -9.77
C THR A 114 7.00 -7.37 -8.54
N MET A 115 6.82 -6.79 -7.36
CA MET A 115 6.66 -7.50 -6.09
C MET A 115 5.78 -6.69 -5.13
N LEU A 116 5.03 -7.39 -4.29
CA LEU A 116 4.31 -6.81 -3.17
C LEU A 116 5.13 -6.99 -1.90
N PRO A 117 5.09 -6.05 -0.96
CA PRO A 117 5.69 -6.25 0.36
C PRO A 117 4.77 -7.07 1.28
N GLU A 118 5.37 -7.72 2.29
CA GLU A 118 4.61 -8.30 3.40
C GLU A 118 3.71 -7.27 4.08
N ALA A 119 2.57 -7.71 4.55
CA ALA A 119 1.62 -6.92 5.33
C ALA A 119 1.17 -5.60 4.67
N LEU A 120 1.25 -5.47 3.33
CA LEU A 120 0.94 -4.20 2.63
C LEU A 120 -0.40 -3.60 3.08
N PHE A 121 -1.44 -4.42 3.18
CA PHE A 121 -2.81 -4.05 3.56
C PHE A 121 -3.27 -4.74 4.85
N TYR A 122 -2.35 -5.15 5.73
CA TYR A 122 -2.68 -5.78 6.99
C TYR A 122 -3.72 -4.95 7.77
N ASP A 123 -4.83 -5.57 8.22
CA ASP A 123 -5.93 -4.90 8.96
C ASP A 123 -6.43 -3.61 8.28
N SER A 124 -6.56 -3.60 6.97
CA SER A 124 -7.06 -2.45 6.21
C SER A 124 -8.51 -2.64 5.73
N ALA A 125 -9.18 -1.52 5.41
CA ALA A 125 -10.57 -1.56 4.94
C ALA A 125 -10.70 -1.76 3.43
N VAL A 126 -9.64 -2.16 2.74
CA VAL A 126 -9.68 -2.31 1.27
C VAL A 126 -10.75 -3.32 0.86
N SER A 127 -11.60 -2.89 -0.07
CA SER A 127 -12.66 -3.70 -0.69
C SER A 127 -12.38 -3.99 -2.15
N GLU A 128 -11.53 -3.18 -2.77
CA GLU A 128 -11.15 -3.29 -4.18
C GLU A 128 -9.66 -2.94 -4.35
N VAL A 129 -8.88 -3.90 -4.82
CA VAL A 129 -7.45 -3.73 -5.10
C VAL A 129 -7.17 -4.21 -6.52
N THR A 130 -6.56 -3.34 -7.33
CA THR A 130 -6.03 -3.72 -8.64
C THR A 130 -4.56 -4.04 -8.52
N LEU A 131 -4.20 -5.30 -8.77
CA LEU A 131 -2.83 -5.80 -8.75
C LEU A 131 -2.19 -5.67 -10.14
N PRO A 132 -0.92 -5.26 -10.23
CA PRO A 132 -0.22 -5.20 -11.51
C PRO A 132 0.16 -6.59 -12.04
N GLU A 133 0.19 -6.74 -13.36
CA GLU A 133 0.47 -8.03 -14.03
C GLU A 133 1.87 -8.59 -13.77
N GLY A 134 2.81 -7.75 -13.32
CA GLY A 134 4.19 -8.16 -13.00
C GLY A 134 4.36 -8.92 -11.69
N ILE A 135 3.31 -9.09 -10.90
CA ILE A 135 3.39 -9.75 -9.59
C ILE A 135 3.48 -11.27 -9.77
N GLY A 136 4.50 -11.87 -9.14
CA GLY A 136 4.74 -13.33 -9.15
C GLY A 136 4.27 -14.06 -7.90
N GLU A 137 4.04 -13.33 -6.80
CA GLU A 137 3.59 -13.94 -5.52
C GLU A 137 2.74 -12.97 -4.70
N ILE A 138 1.89 -13.50 -3.85
CA ILE A 138 1.20 -12.77 -2.78
C ILE A 138 1.91 -13.11 -1.47
N PRO A 139 2.63 -12.15 -0.87
CA PRO A 139 3.48 -12.41 0.29
C PRO A 139 2.70 -12.54 1.59
N ALA A 140 3.42 -12.89 2.66
CA ALA A 140 2.88 -13.09 4.00
C ALA A 140 2.07 -11.88 4.49
N ALA A 141 0.93 -12.17 5.06
CA ALA A 141 0.00 -11.20 5.65
C ALA A 141 -0.43 -10.04 4.74
N CYS A 142 -0.20 -10.12 3.42
CA CYS A 142 -0.42 -8.99 2.49
C CYS A 142 -1.85 -8.43 2.59
N PHE A 143 -2.85 -9.27 2.77
CA PHE A 143 -4.27 -8.93 2.95
C PHE A 143 -4.83 -9.49 4.27
N TYR A 144 -3.99 -9.77 5.25
CA TYR A 144 -4.43 -10.30 6.54
C TYR A 144 -5.46 -9.36 7.19
N ASP A 145 -6.58 -9.91 7.64
CA ASP A 145 -7.71 -9.18 8.28
C ASP A 145 -8.33 -8.06 7.41
N CYS A 146 -8.27 -8.18 6.08
CA CYS A 146 -8.97 -7.29 5.16
C CYS A 146 -10.46 -7.64 5.11
N ARG A 147 -11.21 -7.26 6.16
CA ARG A 147 -12.61 -7.67 6.36
C ARG A 147 -13.58 -7.16 5.30
N ASN A 148 -13.22 -6.13 4.54
CA ASN A 148 -14.06 -5.55 3.49
C ASN A 148 -13.81 -6.14 2.11
N LEU A 149 -12.71 -6.89 1.94
CA LEU A 149 -12.36 -7.53 0.68
C LEU A 149 -13.34 -8.66 0.36
N ARG A 150 -14.07 -8.56 -0.77
CA ARG A 150 -15.06 -9.53 -1.18
C ARG A 150 -14.62 -10.39 -2.36
N ARG A 151 -13.80 -9.82 -3.19
CA ARG A 151 -13.28 -10.44 -4.41
C ARG A 151 -11.90 -9.90 -4.72
N ILE A 152 -11.03 -10.78 -5.19
CA ILE A 152 -9.72 -10.38 -5.73
C ILE A 152 -9.41 -11.17 -6.99
N VAL A 153 -8.71 -10.54 -7.92
CA VAL A 153 -8.18 -11.18 -9.14
C VAL A 153 -6.66 -11.17 -9.02
N LEU A 154 -6.07 -12.35 -8.99
CA LEU A 154 -4.62 -12.51 -8.99
C LEU A 154 -4.11 -12.46 -10.44
N PRO A 155 -3.02 -11.73 -10.72
CA PRO A 155 -2.40 -11.69 -12.04
C PRO A 155 -1.99 -13.08 -12.55
N ALA A 156 -1.92 -13.24 -13.87
CA ALA A 156 -1.58 -14.51 -14.49
C ALA A 156 -0.19 -15.05 -14.12
N GLY A 157 0.73 -14.16 -13.71
CA GLY A 157 2.09 -14.51 -13.27
C GLY A 157 2.20 -15.04 -11.85
N VAL A 158 1.14 -14.97 -11.04
CA VAL A 158 1.19 -15.42 -9.65
C VAL A 158 1.34 -16.93 -9.60
N ALA A 159 2.45 -17.39 -9.01
CA ALA A 159 2.77 -18.81 -8.82
C ALA A 159 2.74 -19.24 -7.35
N HIS A 160 2.68 -18.29 -6.42
CA HIS A 160 2.68 -18.57 -4.99
C HIS A 160 1.80 -17.58 -4.23
N VAL A 161 1.06 -18.09 -3.24
CA VAL A 161 0.31 -17.32 -2.25
C VAL A 161 0.74 -17.78 -0.87
N ALA A 162 1.24 -16.85 -0.05
CA ALA A 162 1.67 -17.20 1.30
C ALA A 162 0.50 -17.68 2.15
N HIS A 163 0.78 -18.60 3.06
CA HIS A 163 -0.21 -19.27 3.90
C HIS A 163 -1.20 -18.30 4.59
N ASP A 164 -0.71 -17.19 5.13
CA ASP A 164 -1.50 -16.22 5.90
C ASP A 164 -1.91 -14.98 5.10
N ALA A 165 -1.67 -14.99 3.79
CA ALA A 165 -1.90 -13.81 2.96
C ALA A 165 -3.33 -13.26 3.02
N PHE A 166 -4.34 -14.14 3.19
CA PHE A 166 -5.76 -13.78 3.26
C PHE A 166 -6.44 -14.22 4.57
N HIS A 167 -5.68 -14.54 5.62
CA HIS A 167 -6.27 -14.92 6.89
C HIS A 167 -7.20 -13.82 7.42
N TYR A 168 -8.31 -14.20 8.02
CA TYR A 168 -9.37 -13.32 8.57
C TYR A 168 -10.04 -12.38 7.57
N CYS A 169 -9.88 -12.61 6.27
CA CYS A 169 -10.69 -11.93 5.24
C CYS A 169 -12.13 -12.45 5.25
N VAL A 170 -12.84 -12.27 6.35
CA VAL A 170 -14.14 -12.91 6.65
C VAL A 170 -15.25 -12.65 5.63
N ASN A 171 -15.12 -11.67 4.76
CA ASN A 171 -16.07 -11.37 3.69
C ASN A 171 -15.56 -11.74 2.29
N LEU A 172 -14.33 -12.28 2.16
CA LEU A 172 -13.80 -12.71 0.88
C LEU A 172 -14.57 -13.95 0.39
N ALA A 173 -15.28 -13.78 -0.71
CA ALA A 173 -16.14 -14.82 -1.27
C ALA A 173 -15.58 -15.41 -2.58
N GLU A 174 -14.74 -14.66 -3.28
CA GLU A 174 -14.20 -15.09 -4.57
C GLU A 174 -12.74 -14.68 -4.74
N VAL A 175 -11.89 -15.65 -5.06
CA VAL A 175 -10.53 -15.42 -5.56
C VAL A 175 -10.44 -15.97 -6.96
N VAL A 176 -10.14 -15.11 -7.93
CA VAL A 176 -9.84 -15.51 -9.31
C VAL A 176 -8.33 -15.64 -9.43
N ALA A 177 -7.83 -16.84 -9.70
CA ALA A 177 -6.41 -17.13 -9.69
C ALA A 177 -5.97 -17.92 -10.95
N PRO A 178 -4.67 -17.87 -11.30
CA PRO A 178 -4.10 -18.77 -12.31
C PRO A 178 -4.33 -20.24 -11.97
N GLU A 179 -4.42 -21.12 -13.00
CA GLU A 179 -4.62 -22.57 -12.82
C GLU A 179 -3.52 -23.25 -11.97
N ALA A 180 -2.35 -22.64 -11.86
CA ALA A 180 -1.26 -23.13 -11.03
C ALA A 180 -1.52 -22.99 -9.52
N ILE A 181 -2.50 -22.16 -9.14
CA ILE A 181 -2.92 -21.98 -7.75
C ILE A 181 -4.13 -22.88 -7.51
N ASP A 182 -3.93 -23.99 -6.86
CA ASP A 182 -4.95 -24.99 -6.55
C ASP A 182 -5.52 -24.86 -5.13
N HIS A 183 -4.80 -24.16 -4.24
CA HIS A 183 -5.20 -23.96 -2.87
C HIS A 183 -4.73 -22.60 -2.34
N ILE A 184 -5.56 -21.99 -1.50
CA ILE A 184 -5.24 -20.78 -0.73
C ILE A 184 -5.74 -21.00 0.69
N ASP A 185 -4.85 -20.90 1.68
CA ASP A 185 -5.23 -20.98 3.07
C ASP A 185 -5.96 -19.73 3.52
N MET A 186 -7.12 -19.95 4.12
CA MET A 186 -7.92 -18.89 4.71
C MET A 186 -8.36 -19.32 6.11
N PHE A 187 -7.74 -18.76 7.12
CA PHE A 187 -8.08 -19.07 8.51
C PHE A 187 -9.23 -18.18 8.98
N ASP A 188 -10.46 -18.52 8.58
CA ASP A 188 -11.67 -17.81 8.99
C ASP A 188 -12.84 -18.72 9.39
N GLY A 189 -12.52 -19.96 9.76
CA GLY A 189 -13.51 -20.95 10.17
C GLY A 189 -14.19 -21.65 9.00
N GLU A 190 -15.46 -21.99 9.14
CA GLU A 190 -16.19 -22.89 8.22
C GLU A 190 -16.79 -22.19 6.98
N LYS A 191 -16.25 -21.06 6.54
CA LYS A 191 -16.84 -20.30 5.46
C LYS A 191 -16.45 -20.84 4.09
N GLU A 192 -17.43 -21.15 3.24
CA GLU A 192 -17.22 -21.51 1.85
C GLU A 192 -16.83 -20.26 1.04
N TRP A 193 -15.69 -20.32 0.37
CA TRP A 193 -15.23 -19.35 -0.62
C TRP A 193 -14.94 -20.09 -1.95
N GLN A 194 -14.87 -19.36 -3.04
CA GLN A 194 -14.69 -19.94 -4.36
C GLN A 194 -13.35 -19.54 -4.98
N LEU A 195 -12.50 -20.53 -5.23
CA LEU A 195 -11.36 -20.39 -6.11
C LEU A 195 -11.84 -20.57 -7.55
N LYS A 196 -11.72 -19.55 -8.39
CA LYS A 196 -12.11 -19.58 -9.79
C LYS A 196 -10.89 -19.46 -10.69
N PRO A 197 -10.79 -20.27 -11.74
CA PRO A 197 -9.69 -20.13 -12.69
C PRO A 197 -9.79 -18.78 -13.42
N LEU A 198 -8.63 -18.16 -13.63
CA LEU A 198 -8.49 -16.98 -14.46
C LEU A 198 -8.82 -17.37 -15.92
N LYS A 199 -9.90 -16.80 -16.46
CA LYS A 199 -10.24 -17.02 -17.87
C LYS A 199 -9.26 -16.25 -18.75
N ARG A 200 -8.68 -16.96 -19.70
CA ARG A 200 -7.80 -16.40 -20.75
C ARG A 200 -8.59 -15.52 -21.71
#